data_d2c71793ec1d4215304dd87c7bcfc71a
#
_entry.id   d2c71793ec1d4215304dd87c7bcfc71a
#
_cell.length_a   1.000
_cell.length_b   1.000
_cell.length_c   1.000
_cell.angle_alpha   90.00
_cell.angle_beta   90.00
_cell.angle_gamma   90.00
#
_symmetry.space_group_name_H-M   'P 1'
#
loop_
_entity.id
_entity.type
_entity.pdbx_description
1 polymer ?
#
loop_
_entity_poly.entity_id
_entity_poly.type
_entity_poly.pdbx_seq_one_letter_code
_entity_poly.pdbx_strand_id
1 'polypeptide(L)'
;STVEISRAMEKAAKPLWEAESDGPYGKPKISRFFFVAYSGGAFAGAATENPERVKEILPILTKPIRSQPGARAFAQQASLFGRSVGGSRVIKLEITGPSLNLIQPSAQQIFRSVRKEFPPKDGHQVRSVPQMGTGSPQVIIKPIPERLADIGMSAKDLAQSLDVYNDGIRILEIPFEGRLIELVLTSNKANTNKIDDLKNLPLILKTGELVRLSQVAEIDLIGVPKQIKRLSGRRVVTLQLRPHESISLEDAVLKLQNSVIKPLSNNLPNGISINLSGAASELERTWIAMKNNVLIAFFVIFLLLTVLMRSFILPFVIVITVPIAGAGGVMGLVVLNQFTTQSLDMLTMLGFIILTGIVVNN
;
A
#
# COMPACT_ATOMS: atom_id res chain seq x y z
N SER A 1 -5.75 4.96 -19.78
CA SER A 1 -6.81 4.36 -18.95
C SER A 1 -6.31 3.07 -18.29
N THR A 2 -6.99 2.56 -17.26
CA THR A 2 -6.60 1.30 -16.58
C THR A 2 -6.66 0.11 -17.55
N VAL A 3 -7.56 0.18 -18.53
CA VAL A 3 -7.70 -0.83 -19.61
C VAL A 3 -6.48 -0.82 -20.53
N GLU A 4 -5.92 0.33 -20.87
CA GLU A 4 -4.70 0.40 -21.69
C GLU A 4 -3.50 -0.19 -20.96
N ILE A 5 -3.42 0.07 -19.63
CA ILE A 5 -2.39 -0.53 -18.79
C ILE A 5 -2.52 -2.06 -18.76
N SER A 6 -3.75 -2.59 -18.59
CA SER A 6 -3.96 -4.04 -18.58
C SER A 6 -3.56 -4.69 -19.92
N ARG A 7 -3.97 -4.10 -21.05
CA ARG A 7 -3.58 -4.58 -22.39
C ARG A 7 -2.07 -4.52 -22.62
N ALA A 8 -1.41 -3.46 -22.13
CA ALA A 8 0.04 -3.32 -22.26
C ALA A 8 0.78 -4.37 -21.41
N MET A 9 0.29 -4.67 -20.22
CA MET A 9 0.84 -5.73 -19.37
C MET A 9 0.59 -7.12 -19.97
N GLU A 10 -0.62 -7.37 -20.47
CA GLU A 10 -0.98 -8.61 -21.15
C GLU A 10 -0.05 -8.85 -22.36
N LYS A 11 0.12 -7.85 -23.21
CA LYS A 11 1.03 -7.93 -24.37
C LYS A 11 2.47 -8.23 -23.95
N ALA A 12 2.93 -7.72 -22.83
CA ALA A 12 4.28 -7.98 -22.31
C ALA A 12 4.41 -9.37 -21.67
N ALA A 13 3.36 -9.87 -21.03
CA ALA A 13 3.33 -11.17 -20.36
C ALA A 13 3.08 -12.34 -21.33
N LYS A 14 2.29 -12.11 -22.40
CA LYS A 14 1.84 -13.12 -23.35
C LYS A 14 2.94 -14.02 -23.89
N PRO A 15 4.10 -13.51 -24.35
CA PRO A 15 5.19 -14.37 -24.82
C PRO A 15 5.77 -15.30 -23.78
N LEU A 16 5.60 -14.98 -22.49
CA LEU A 16 6.11 -15.77 -21.37
C LEU A 16 5.13 -16.85 -20.91
N TRP A 17 3.82 -16.65 -21.06
CA TRP A 17 2.86 -17.69 -20.69
C TRP A 17 2.53 -18.66 -21.85
N GLU A 18 2.66 -18.22 -23.10
CA GLU A 18 2.46 -19.06 -24.27
C GLU A 18 3.71 -19.92 -24.61
N ALA A 19 4.83 -19.68 -23.95
CA ALA A 19 6.03 -20.47 -24.16
C ALA A 19 5.86 -21.90 -23.65
N GLU A 20 6.41 -22.88 -24.34
CA GLU A 20 6.42 -24.30 -23.91
C GLU A 20 7.36 -24.53 -22.72
N SER A 21 8.47 -23.79 -22.67
CA SER A 21 9.49 -23.83 -21.63
C SER A 21 9.83 -22.40 -21.21
N ASP A 22 11.11 -22.10 -20.91
CA ASP A 22 11.57 -20.74 -20.70
C ASP A 22 11.25 -19.86 -21.91
N GLY A 23 10.67 -18.70 -21.66
CA GLY A 23 10.26 -17.75 -22.70
C GLY A 23 11.42 -16.99 -23.35
N PRO A 24 11.11 -15.96 -24.16
CA PRO A 24 12.11 -15.16 -24.84
C PRO A 24 13.21 -14.63 -23.91
N TYR A 25 14.44 -14.63 -24.38
CA TYR A 25 15.65 -14.22 -23.63
C TYR A 25 15.93 -15.08 -22.38
N GLY A 26 15.51 -16.35 -22.36
CA GLY A 26 15.72 -17.26 -21.23
C GLY A 26 14.97 -16.86 -19.97
N LYS A 27 13.89 -16.07 -20.08
CA LYS A 27 13.05 -15.68 -18.94
C LYS A 27 12.10 -16.80 -18.57
N PRO A 28 11.81 -16.99 -17.25
CA PRO A 28 10.98 -18.08 -16.80
C PRO A 28 9.55 -17.97 -17.33
N LYS A 29 8.97 -19.12 -17.71
CA LYS A 29 7.57 -19.23 -18.12
C LYS A 29 6.63 -18.80 -17.01
N ILE A 30 5.61 -18.03 -17.37
CA ILE A 30 4.52 -17.64 -16.47
C ILE A 30 3.47 -18.75 -16.48
N SER A 31 3.22 -19.35 -15.31
CA SER A 31 2.20 -20.38 -15.12
C SER A 31 0.82 -19.79 -14.83
N ARG A 32 0.75 -18.65 -14.17
CA ARG A 32 -0.49 -17.96 -13.82
C ARG A 32 -0.30 -16.46 -13.89
N PHE A 33 -1.29 -15.77 -14.43
CA PHE A 33 -1.34 -14.30 -14.47
C PHE A 33 -2.76 -13.83 -14.17
N PHE A 34 -2.88 -12.76 -13.38
CA PHE A 34 -4.15 -12.10 -13.18
C PHE A 34 -3.96 -10.58 -13.07
N PHE A 35 -5.01 -9.87 -13.44
CA PHE A 35 -5.06 -8.41 -13.38
C PHE A 35 -6.42 -7.98 -12.82
N VAL A 36 -6.40 -7.09 -11.81
CA VAL A 36 -7.60 -6.53 -11.20
C VAL A 36 -7.53 -5.01 -11.28
N ALA A 37 -8.49 -4.41 -11.96
CA ALA A 37 -8.66 -2.96 -12.02
C ALA A 37 -9.69 -2.50 -10.99
N TYR A 38 -9.42 -1.38 -10.34
CA TYR A 38 -10.35 -0.73 -9.41
C TYR A 38 -10.26 0.79 -9.56
N SER A 39 -11.24 1.50 -9.01
CA SER A 39 -11.23 2.97 -9.05
C SER A 39 -9.98 3.54 -8.38
N GLY A 40 -9.06 4.08 -9.21
CA GLY A 40 -7.82 4.72 -8.77
C GLY A 40 -6.57 3.87 -8.85
N GLY A 41 -6.62 2.64 -9.38
CA GLY A 41 -5.43 1.81 -9.57
C GLY A 41 -5.69 0.45 -10.16
N ALA A 42 -4.65 -0.36 -10.17
CA ALA A 42 -4.71 -1.74 -10.58
C ALA A 42 -3.77 -2.59 -9.72
N PHE A 43 -4.09 -3.85 -9.61
CA PHE A 43 -3.26 -4.87 -8.97
C PHE A 43 -3.13 -6.06 -9.91
N ALA A 44 -1.91 -6.53 -10.11
CA ALA A 44 -1.64 -7.69 -10.92
C ALA A 44 -0.73 -8.66 -10.16
N GLY A 45 -0.86 -9.93 -10.47
CA GLY A 45 0.03 -10.96 -9.96
C GLY A 45 0.40 -11.95 -11.04
N ALA A 46 1.60 -12.49 -10.93
CA ALA A 46 2.10 -13.55 -11.80
C ALA A 46 2.86 -14.59 -10.98
N ALA A 47 2.73 -15.84 -11.36
CA ALA A 47 3.54 -16.94 -10.85
C ALA A 47 4.32 -17.55 -12.02
N THR A 48 5.55 -17.97 -11.76
CA THR A 48 6.41 -18.66 -12.71
C THR A 48 6.41 -20.17 -12.41
N GLU A 49 6.71 -21.00 -13.41
CA GLU A 49 6.90 -22.43 -13.20
C GLU A 49 8.09 -22.69 -12.25
N ASN A 50 9.16 -21.91 -12.37
CA ASN A 50 10.26 -21.91 -11.41
C ASN A 50 10.12 -20.73 -10.43
N PRO A 51 9.69 -20.96 -9.17
CA PRO A 51 9.48 -19.91 -8.18
C PRO A 51 10.74 -19.12 -7.81
N GLU A 52 11.93 -19.72 -7.92
CA GLU A 52 13.19 -19.06 -7.57
C GLU A 52 13.52 -17.92 -8.54
N ARG A 53 13.04 -18.02 -9.77
CA ARG A 53 13.32 -17.06 -10.85
C ARG A 53 12.23 -16.01 -11.03
N VAL A 54 11.23 -15.97 -10.17
CA VAL A 54 10.10 -15.00 -10.28
C VAL A 54 10.56 -13.54 -10.29
N LYS A 55 11.71 -13.21 -9.69
CA LYS A 55 12.26 -11.85 -9.69
C LYS A 55 12.60 -11.37 -11.12
N GLU A 56 12.89 -12.26 -12.03
CA GLU A 56 13.28 -11.93 -13.41
C GLU A 56 12.13 -11.39 -14.26
N ILE A 57 10.87 -11.70 -13.91
CA ILE A 57 9.69 -11.20 -14.64
C ILE A 57 9.22 -9.82 -14.14
N LEU A 58 9.67 -9.37 -12.95
CA LEU A 58 9.21 -8.11 -12.37
C LEU A 58 9.48 -6.88 -13.26
N PRO A 59 10.68 -6.74 -13.89
CA PRO A 59 10.94 -5.64 -14.82
C PRO A 59 10.05 -5.69 -16.06
N ILE A 60 9.75 -6.88 -16.57
CA ILE A 60 8.93 -7.08 -17.78
C ILE A 60 7.49 -6.59 -17.53
N LEU A 61 6.92 -6.93 -16.38
CA LEU A 61 5.58 -6.53 -16.01
C LEU A 61 5.46 -5.04 -15.61
N THR A 62 6.53 -4.44 -15.09
CA THR A 62 6.50 -3.04 -14.66
C THR A 62 6.86 -2.04 -15.75
N LYS A 63 7.65 -2.43 -16.75
CA LYS A 63 8.09 -1.56 -17.85
C LYS A 63 6.91 -0.93 -18.62
N PRO A 64 5.85 -1.66 -19.01
CA PRO A 64 4.71 -1.10 -19.73
C PRO A 64 3.96 -0.03 -18.93
N ILE A 65 3.95 -0.15 -17.61
CA ILE A 65 3.26 0.82 -16.74
C ILE A 65 4.10 2.09 -16.58
N ARG A 66 5.43 1.94 -16.42
CA ARG A 66 6.35 3.07 -16.25
C ARG A 66 6.43 3.96 -17.50
N SER A 67 6.14 3.42 -18.68
CA SER A 67 6.07 4.20 -19.92
C SER A 67 4.81 5.05 -20.06
N GLN A 68 3.79 4.84 -19.21
CA GLN A 68 2.55 5.61 -19.23
C GLN A 68 2.68 6.89 -18.38
N PRO A 69 2.35 8.08 -18.91
CA PRO A 69 2.40 9.34 -18.17
C PRO A 69 1.51 9.29 -16.92
N GLY A 70 2.07 9.68 -15.77
CA GLY A 70 1.34 9.72 -14.50
C GLY A 70 1.13 8.36 -13.81
N ALA A 71 1.46 7.23 -14.47
CA ALA A 71 1.38 5.91 -13.86
C ALA A 71 2.63 5.58 -13.04
N ARG A 72 2.44 4.89 -11.92
CA ARG A 72 3.52 4.38 -11.06
C ARG A 72 3.31 2.90 -10.81
N ALA A 73 4.33 2.09 -11.08
CA ALA A 73 4.31 0.66 -10.83
C ALA A 73 5.28 0.28 -9.72
N PHE A 74 4.81 -0.60 -8.86
CA PHE A 74 5.62 -1.25 -7.82
C PHE A 74 5.42 -2.74 -7.95
N ALA A 75 6.49 -3.49 -8.16
CA ALA A 75 6.44 -4.94 -8.23
C ALA A 75 7.34 -5.54 -7.15
N GLN A 76 6.93 -6.66 -6.63
CA GLN A 76 7.65 -7.37 -5.58
C GLN A 76 7.34 -8.86 -5.63
N GLN A 77 8.28 -9.67 -5.21
CA GLN A 77 8.03 -11.08 -4.93
C GLN A 77 7.14 -11.20 -3.68
N ALA A 78 6.14 -12.07 -3.72
CA ALA A 78 5.36 -12.40 -2.54
C ALA A 78 6.25 -13.13 -1.51
N SER A 79 6.09 -12.79 -0.23
CA SER A 79 6.79 -13.52 0.83
C SER A 79 6.16 -14.88 1.05
N LEU A 80 6.99 -15.91 1.31
CA LEU A 80 6.56 -17.27 1.66
C LEU A 80 5.73 -17.30 2.94
N PHE A 81 6.00 -16.40 3.87
CA PHE A 81 5.35 -16.34 5.19
C PHE A 81 4.09 -15.43 5.22
N GLY A 82 3.55 -15.06 4.07
CA GLY A 82 2.31 -14.30 3.96
C GLY A 82 2.44 -12.82 4.37
N ARG A 83 1.29 -12.14 4.47
CA ARG A 83 1.23 -10.71 4.79
C ARG A 83 1.41 -10.39 6.27
N SER A 84 1.23 -11.35 7.15
CA SER A 84 1.12 -11.14 8.60
C SER A 84 2.31 -11.64 9.42
N VAL A 85 3.14 -12.54 8.90
CA VAL A 85 4.26 -13.09 9.66
C VAL A 85 5.56 -12.71 8.96
N GLY A 86 6.21 -11.62 9.39
CA GLY A 86 7.57 -11.23 8.97
C GLY A 86 7.78 -10.90 7.48
N GLY A 87 6.77 -11.14 6.63
CA GLY A 87 6.90 -11.06 5.18
C GLY A 87 6.76 -9.68 4.55
N SER A 88 6.33 -8.68 5.29
CA SER A 88 6.19 -7.32 4.79
C SER A 88 7.30 -6.44 5.35
N ARG A 89 8.35 -6.19 4.57
CA ARG A 89 9.38 -5.19 4.92
C ARG A 89 8.87 -3.76 4.82
N VAL A 90 7.57 -3.53 5.01
CA VAL A 90 6.96 -2.21 4.89
C VAL A 90 6.88 -1.54 6.24
N ILE A 91 7.68 -0.49 6.42
CA ILE A 91 7.61 0.43 7.53
C ILE A 91 6.50 1.44 7.21
N LYS A 92 5.57 1.64 8.14
CA LYS A 92 4.49 2.62 8.01
C LYS A 92 4.74 3.77 8.98
N LEU A 93 4.76 4.99 8.45
CA LEU A 93 4.72 6.21 9.26
C LEU A 93 3.30 6.73 9.20
N GLU A 94 2.62 6.72 10.31
CA GLU A 94 1.24 7.18 10.47
C GLU A 94 1.26 8.60 11.03
N ILE A 95 0.91 9.55 10.16
CA ILE A 95 0.84 10.97 10.51
C ILE A 95 -0.61 11.26 10.81
N THR A 96 -0.94 11.48 12.08
CA THR A 96 -2.32 11.69 12.56
C THR A 96 -2.52 13.12 13.03
N GLY A 97 -3.75 13.62 12.87
CA GLY A 97 -4.11 14.96 13.30
C GLY A 97 -5.63 15.23 13.23
N PRO A 98 -6.06 16.42 13.65
CA PRO A 98 -7.48 16.77 13.74
C PRO A 98 -8.13 16.97 12.36
N SER A 99 -7.41 17.57 11.39
CA SER A 99 -7.93 17.84 10.06
C SER A 99 -6.93 17.47 8.98
N LEU A 100 -7.44 17.13 7.79
CA LEU A 100 -6.59 16.74 6.64
C LEU A 100 -5.75 17.93 6.15
N ASN A 101 -6.30 19.14 6.19
CA ASN A 101 -5.61 20.34 5.75
C ASN A 101 -4.35 20.65 6.58
N LEU A 102 -4.37 20.33 7.88
CA LEU A 102 -3.19 20.47 8.76
C LEU A 102 -2.17 19.34 8.56
N ILE A 103 -2.66 18.11 8.34
CA ILE A 103 -1.78 16.95 8.17
C ILE A 103 -1.04 17.00 6.83
N GLN A 104 -1.70 17.45 5.77
CA GLN A 104 -1.20 17.35 4.39
C GLN A 104 0.15 18.05 4.16
N PRO A 105 0.38 19.29 4.62
CA PRO A 105 1.69 19.95 4.49
C PRO A 105 2.79 19.21 5.26
N SER A 106 2.50 18.81 6.50
CA SER A 106 3.44 18.05 7.34
C SER A 106 3.78 16.69 6.72
N ALA A 107 2.77 15.98 6.20
CA ALA A 107 2.97 14.71 5.53
C ALA A 107 3.80 14.86 4.24
N GLN A 108 3.63 15.95 3.49
CA GLN A 108 4.46 16.24 2.32
C GLN A 108 5.92 16.53 2.71
N GLN A 109 6.15 17.28 3.78
CA GLN A 109 7.49 17.55 4.29
C GLN A 109 8.17 16.25 4.72
N ILE A 110 7.51 15.42 5.52
CA ILE A 110 8.01 14.12 5.97
C ILE A 110 8.28 13.21 4.74
N PHE A 111 7.37 13.18 3.77
CA PHE A 111 7.54 12.39 2.55
C PHE A 111 8.80 12.79 1.77
N ARG A 112 9.06 14.11 1.64
CA ARG A 112 10.29 14.60 0.99
C ARG A 112 11.54 14.19 1.75
N SER A 113 11.54 14.29 3.09
CA SER A 113 12.64 13.87 3.94
C SER A 113 12.89 12.36 3.84
N VAL A 114 11.83 11.54 3.90
CA VAL A 114 11.95 10.09 3.71
C VAL A 114 12.53 9.76 2.33
N ARG A 115 12.09 10.43 1.25
CA ARG A 115 12.64 10.20 -0.09
C ARG A 115 14.08 10.66 -0.26
N LYS A 116 14.53 11.63 0.52
CA LYS A 116 15.93 12.08 0.54
C LYS A 116 16.81 11.02 1.18
N GLU A 117 16.39 10.46 2.31
CA GLU A 117 17.14 9.43 3.05
C GLU A 117 17.06 8.03 2.40
N PHE A 118 15.93 7.76 1.70
CA PHE A 118 15.65 6.50 1.01
C PHE A 118 15.30 6.77 -0.46
N PRO A 119 16.28 7.13 -1.29
CA PRO A 119 16.02 7.53 -2.67
C PRO A 119 15.59 6.32 -3.53
N PRO A 120 14.64 6.51 -4.46
CA PRO A 120 14.15 5.44 -5.33
C PRO A 120 15.21 4.85 -6.26
N LYS A 121 16.27 5.61 -6.55
CA LYS A 121 17.40 5.16 -7.37
C LYS A 121 18.15 3.98 -6.73
N ASP A 122 18.14 3.89 -5.40
CA ASP A 122 18.78 2.83 -4.62
C ASP A 122 17.81 1.65 -4.38
N GLY A 123 16.69 1.59 -5.11
CA GLY A 123 15.70 0.51 -5.02
C GLY A 123 14.67 0.67 -3.89
N HIS A 124 14.74 1.76 -3.12
CA HIS A 124 13.76 2.03 -2.08
C HIS A 124 12.41 2.47 -2.66
N GLN A 125 11.32 2.07 -2.01
CA GLN A 125 9.97 2.42 -2.43
C GLN A 125 9.28 3.22 -1.33
N VAL A 126 8.84 4.44 -1.66
CA VAL A 126 8.09 5.31 -0.74
C VAL A 126 6.78 5.71 -1.38
N ARG A 127 5.67 5.46 -0.70
CA ARG A 127 4.34 5.84 -1.15
C ARG A 127 3.50 6.38 0.00
N SER A 128 2.56 7.25 -0.32
CA SER A 128 1.55 7.74 0.64
C SER A 128 0.21 7.05 0.43
N VAL A 129 -0.51 6.82 1.53
CA VAL A 129 -1.87 6.28 1.53
C VAL A 129 -2.71 7.08 2.54
N PRO A 130 -3.72 7.82 2.10
CA PRO A 130 -4.09 8.09 0.70
C PRO A 130 -2.99 8.81 -0.08
N GLN A 131 -3.07 8.73 -1.40
CA GLN A 131 -2.10 9.40 -2.27
C GLN A 131 -2.17 10.91 -2.04
N MET A 132 -1.02 11.53 -1.74
CA MET A 132 -0.90 12.98 -1.59
C MET A 132 -0.78 13.65 -2.96
N GLY A 133 -1.38 14.81 -3.10
CA GLY A 133 -1.33 15.62 -4.31
C GLY A 133 -2.67 16.25 -4.63
N THR A 134 -2.77 16.83 -5.81
CA THR A 134 -4.06 17.26 -6.37
C THR A 134 -4.96 16.03 -6.44
N GLY A 135 -6.01 15.99 -5.63
CA GLY A 135 -6.96 14.87 -5.57
C GLY A 135 -7.48 14.46 -6.94
N SER A 136 -8.36 13.47 -6.99
CA SER A 136 -9.06 13.18 -8.24
C SER A 136 -9.86 14.39 -8.65
N PRO A 137 -9.79 14.80 -9.91
CA PRO A 137 -10.67 15.85 -10.40
C PRO A 137 -12.12 15.38 -10.23
N GLN A 138 -12.91 16.20 -9.59
CA GLN A 138 -14.35 15.99 -9.41
C GLN A 138 -15.06 17.25 -9.87
N VAL A 139 -16.07 17.04 -10.71
CA VAL A 139 -16.97 18.12 -11.12
C VAL A 139 -18.03 18.28 -10.05
N ILE A 140 -18.15 19.48 -9.50
CA ILE A 140 -19.24 19.85 -8.60
C ILE A 140 -20.19 20.76 -9.37
N ILE A 141 -21.46 20.41 -9.37
CA ILE A 141 -22.53 21.18 -9.96
C ILE A 141 -23.35 21.77 -8.81
N LYS A 142 -23.28 23.08 -8.63
CA LYS A 142 -24.03 23.81 -7.59
C LYS A 142 -25.24 24.47 -8.21
N PRO A 143 -26.46 24.05 -7.93
CA PRO A 143 -27.65 24.69 -8.42
C PRO A 143 -27.74 26.13 -7.89
N ILE A 144 -28.23 27.06 -8.72
CA ILE A 144 -28.54 28.44 -8.34
C ILE A 144 -30.05 28.51 -8.08
N PRO A 145 -30.49 28.58 -6.80
CA PRO A 145 -31.90 28.39 -6.42
C PRO A 145 -32.83 29.40 -7.11
N GLU A 146 -32.41 30.68 -7.22
CA GLU A 146 -33.22 31.74 -7.83
C GLU A 146 -33.51 31.40 -9.30
N ARG A 147 -32.47 31.03 -10.06
CA ARG A 147 -32.60 30.69 -11.49
C ARG A 147 -33.41 29.41 -11.73
N LEU A 148 -33.32 28.45 -10.81
CA LEU A 148 -34.15 27.23 -10.90
C LEU A 148 -35.63 27.58 -10.65
N ALA A 149 -35.91 28.46 -9.70
CA ALA A 149 -37.27 28.92 -9.40
C ALA A 149 -37.88 29.68 -10.60
N ASP A 150 -37.10 30.56 -11.23
CA ASP A 150 -37.54 31.34 -12.40
C ASP A 150 -38.00 30.45 -13.58
N ILE A 151 -37.39 29.27 -13.73
CA ILE A 151 -37.74 28.33 -14.82
C ILE A 151 -38.67 27.19 -14.34
N GLY A 152 -39.15 27.27 -13.10
CA GLY A 152 -40.06 26.24 -12.53
C GLY A 152 -39.45 24.85 -12.36
N MET A 153 -38.09 24.75 -12.22
CA MET A 153 -37.36 23.51 -12.03
C MET A 153 -36.92 23.35 -10.56
N SER A 154 -37.13 22.20 -9.97
CA SER A 154 -36.58 21.91 -8.64
C SER A 154 -35.13 21.38 -8.74
N ALA A 155 -34.39 21.47 -7.63
CA ALA A 155 -33.03 20.87 -7.55
C ALA A 155 -33.08 19.33 -7.76
N LYS A 156 -34.20 18.68 -7.41
CA LYS A 156 -34.42 17.27 -7.66
C LYS A 156 -34.59 16.97 -9.16
N ASP A 157 -35.36 17.80 -9.89
CA ASP A 157 -35.54 17.64 -11.34
C ASP A 157 -34.21 17.83 -12.06
N LEU A 158 -33.40 18.82 -11.61
CA LEU A 158 -32.04 19.02 -12.12
C LEU A 158 -31.17 17.79 -11.88
N ALA A 159 -31.14 17.23 -10.66
CA ALA A 159 -30.36 16.04 -10.33
C ALA A 159 -30.76 14.85 -11.21
N GLN A 160 -32.06 14.60 -11.35
CA GLN A 160 -32.56 13.52 -12.22
C GLN A 160 -32.16 13.71 -13.68
N SER A 161 -32.23 14.95 -14.19
CA SER A 161 -31.80 15.25 -15.55
C SER A 161 -30.29 14.98 -15.75
N LEU A 162 -29.47 15.30 -14.74
CA LEU A 162 -28.03 15.04 -14.78
C LEU A 162 -27.69 13.55 -14.67
N ASP A 163 -28.46 12.80 -13.90
CA ASP A 163 -28.29 11.33 -13.76
C ASP A 163 -28.45 10.62 -15.12
N VAL A 164 -29.36 11.08 -15.99
CA VAL A 164 -29.51 10.55 -17.36
C VAL A 164 -28.22 10.68 -18.15
N TYR A 165 -27.49 11.80 -17.97
CA TYR A 165 -26.25 12.05 -18.68
C TYR A 165 -25.04 11.32 -18.07
N ASN A 166 -25.07 11.03 -16.77
CA ASN A 166 -23.96 10.39 -16.05
C ASN A 166 -24.09 8.87 -16.02
N ASP A 167 -25.00 8.35 -15.22
CA ASP A 167 -25.14 6.90 -14.97
C ASP A 167 -26.37 6.29 -15.63
N GLY A 168 -27.32 7.11 -16.05
CA GLY A 168 -28.63 6.72 -16.51
C GLY A 168 -29.63 6.59 -15.38
N ILE A 169 -30.91 6.65 -15.72
CA ILE A 169 -32.03 6.47 -14.77
C ILE A 169 -32.78 5.18 -15.09
N ARG A 170 -32.96 4.34 -14.10
CA ARG A 170 -33.84 3.20 -14.19
C ARG A 170 -35.30 3.68 -14.26
N ILE A 171 -35.99 3.36 -15.36
CA ILE A 171 -37.39 3.76 -15.58
C ILE A 171 -38.33 2.72 -15.03
N LEU A 172 -38.17 1.46 -15.47
CA LEU A 172 -39.02 0.35 -15.08
C LEU A 172 -38.34 -1.00 -15.37
N GLU A 173 -38.92 -2.07 -14.87
CA GLU A 173 -38.57 -3.43 -15.26
C GLU A 173 -39.58 -3.96 -16.31
N ILE A 174 -39.06 -4.56 -17.37
CA ILE A 174 -39.87 -5.17 -18.42
C ILE A 174 -39.59 -6.68 -18.48
N PRO A 175 -40.61 -7.50 -18.66
CA PRO A 175 -40.43 -8.92 -18.92
C PRO A 175 -39.89 -9.14 -20.35
N PHE A 176 -38.71 -9.76 -20.43
CA PHE A 176 -38.08 -10.13 -21.68
C PHE A 176 -37.58 -11.57 -21.59
N GLU A 177 -38.00 -12.44 -22.51
CA GLU A 177 -37.64 -13.88 -22.53
C GLU A 177 -37.80 -14.60 -21.18
N GLY A 178 -38.88 -14.30 -20.44
CA GLY A 178 -39.16 -14.92 -19.14
C GLY A 178 -38.33 -14.41 -17.96
N ARG A 179 -37.54 -13.33 -18.15
CA ARG A 179 -36.81 -12.65 -17.11
C ARG A 179 -37.21 -11.18 -17.05
N LEU A 180 -37.16 -10.61 -15.84
CA LEU A 180 -37.31 -9.17 -15.67
C LEU A 180 -35.95 -8.52 -15.95
N ILE A 181 -35.93 -7.59 -16.91
CA ILE A 181 -34.78 -6.77 -17.23
C ILE A 181 -35.05 -5.30 -16.92
N GLU A 182 -34.05 -4.60 -16.47
CA GLU A 182 -34.15 -3.17 -16.16
C GLU A 182 -34.07 -2.32 -17.42
N LEU A 183 -35.05 -1.45 -17.62
CA LEU A 183 -35.00 -0.42 -18.66
C LEU A 183 -34.31 0.83 -18.10
N VAL A 184 -33.15 1.14 -18.64
CA VAL A 184 -32.34 2.31 -18.20
C VAL A 184 -32.32 3.33 -19.33
N LEU A 185 -32.75 4.56 -19.01
CA LEU A 185 -32.59 5.71 -19.89
C LEU A 185 -31.21 6.32 -19.69
N THR A 186 -30.43 6.38 -20.73
CA THR A 186 -29.09 6.97 -20.70
C THR A 186 -28.85 7.83 -21.93
N SER A 187 -28.05 8.87 -21.78
CA SER A 187 -27.60 9.70 -22.91
C SER A 187 -26.46 9.02 -23.67
N ASN A 188 -26.26 9.40 -24.93
CA ASN A 188 -25.10 8.97 -25.68
C ASN A 188 -23.83 9.61 -25.08
N LYS A 189 -23.00 8.78 -24.40
CA LYS A 189 -21.82 9.18 -23.61
C LYS A 189 -20.68 9.83 -24.43
N ALA A 190 -20.79 9.93 -25.74
CA ALA A 190 -19.73 10.43 -26.61
C ALA A 190 -19.36 11.91 -26.36
N ASN A 191 -20.22 12.70 -25.73
CA ASN A 191 -20.09 14.15 -25.68
C ASN A 191 -19.83 14.77 -24.29
N THR A 192 -19.65 13.98 -23.22
CA THR A 192 -19.55 14.53 -21.84
C THR A 192 -18.14 14.48 -21.24
N ASN A 193 -17.10 14.31 -22.04
CA ASN A 193 -15.73 14.17 -21.56
C ASN A 193 -15.01 15.48 -21.23
N LYS A 194 -15.57 16.64 -21.58
CA LYS A 194 -14.99 17.95 -21.30
C LYS A 194 -15.93 18.80 -20.44
N ILE A 195 -15.37 19.69 -19.62
CA ILE A 195 -16.16 20.58 -18.77
C ILE A 195 -17.07 21.50 -19.60
N ASP A 196 -16.60 21.95 -20.76
CA ASP A 196 -17.39 22.80 -21.65
C ASP A 196 -18.60 22.05 -22.23
N ASP A 197 -18.48 20.75 -22.46
CA ASP A 197 -19.61 19.92 -22.88
C ASP A 197 -20.66 19.83 -21.76
N LEU A 198 -20.22 19.71 -20.49
CA LEU A 198 -21.11 19.74 -19.34
C LEU A 198 -21.83 21.07 -19.17
N LYS A 199 -21.12 22.20 -19.36
CA LYS A 199 -21.74 23.55 -19.29
C LYS A 199 -22.86 23.74 -20.33
N ASN A 200 -22.71 23.12 -21.49
CA ASN A 200 -23.66 23.21 -22.59
C ASN A 200 -24.72 22.13 -22.61
N LEU A 201 -24.78 21.25 -21.57
CA LEU A 201 -25.81 20.21 -21.49
C LEU A 201 -27.23 20.81 -21.56
N PRO A 202 -28.08 20.35 -22.46
CA PRO A 202 -29.46 20.79 -22.57
C PRO A 202 -30.29 20.14 -21.46
N LEU A 203 -31.01 20.95 -20.70
CA LEU A 203 -32.02 20.55 -19.74
C LEU A 203 -33.39 20.82 -20.35
N ILE A 204 -34.29 19.84 -20.28
CA ILE A 204 -35.66 19.96 -20.79
C ILE A 204 -36.55 20.40 -19.64
N LEU A 205 -37.18 21.54 -19.78
CA LEU A 205 -38.18 22.02 -18.83
C LEU A 205 -39.52 21.30 -18.99
N LYS A 206 -40.38 21.40 -17.99
CA LYS A 206 -41.76 20.86 -18.07
C LYS A 206 -42.59 21.55 -19.18
N THR A 207 -42.19 22.77 -19.57
CA THR A 207 -42.79 23.51 -20.68
C THR A 207 -42.32 23.00 -22.06
N GLY A 208 -41.31 22.13 -22.12
CA GLY A 208 -40.71 21.67 -23.38
C GLY A 208 -39.55 22.56 -23.87
N GLU A 209 -39.26 23.63 -23.20
CA GLU A 209 -38.13 24.54 -23.56
C GLU A 209 -36.80 23.91 -23.13
N LEU A 210 -35.73 24.26 -23.87
CA LEU A 210 -34.37 23.82 -23.60
C LEU A 210 -33.56 24.94 -22.94
N VAL A 211 -32.99 24.62 -21.77
CA VAL A 211 -32.11 25.54 -21.02
C VAL A 211 -30.74 24.87 -20.84
N ARG A 212 -29.65 25.61 -20.92
CA ARG A 212 -28.32 25.08 -20.70
C ARG A 212 -28.02 24.95 -19.22
N LEU A 213 -27.30 23.90 -18.80
CA LEU A 213 -26.90 23.69 -17.43
C LEU A 213 -26.17 24.90 -16.83
N SER A 214 -25.31 25.57 -17.58
CA SER A 214 -24.58 26.78 -17.15
C SER A 214 -25.47 27.98 -16.79
N GLN A 215 -26.72 28.00 -17.24
CA GLN A 215 -27.65 29.08 -16.89
C GLN A 215 -28.28 28.91 -15.52
N VAL A 216 -28.33 27.67 -15.00
CA VAL A 216 -29.04 27.31 -13.75
C VAL A 216 -28.13 26.75 -12.65
N ALA A 217 -26.87 26.47 -12.97
CA ALA A 217 -25.90 25.94 -12.00
C ALA A 217 -24.48 26.47 -12.27
N GLU A 218 -23.72 26.60 -11.18
CA GLU A 218 -22.27 26.78 -11.23
C GLU A 218 -21.58 25.43 -11.36
N ILE A 219 -20.58 25.33 -12.24
CA ILE A 219 -19.85 24.10 -12.52
C ILE A 219 -18.38 24.32 -12.19
N ASP A 220 -17.92 23.69 -11.10
CA ASP A 220 -16.57 23.79 -10.58
C ASP A 220 -15.83 22.46 -10.74
N LEU A 221 -14.56 22.53 -11.17
CA LEU A 221 -13.65 21.40 -11.12
C LEU A 221 -12.77 21.52 -9.89
N ILE A 222 -12.96 20.63 -8.93
CA ILE A 222 -12.14 20.62 -7.73
C ILE A 222 -11.37 19.32 -7.59
N GLY A 223 -10.20 19.40 -6.97
CA GLY A 223 -9.43 18.21 -6.57
C GLY A 223 -9.89 17.71 -5.20
N VAL A 224 -10.50 16.53 -5.16
CA VAL A 224 -10.90 15.92 -3.88
C VAL A 224 -10.05 14.70 -3.56
N PRO A 225 -9.71 14.46 -2.28
CA PRO A 225 -8.99 13.26 -1.90
C PRO A 225 -9.84 12.02 -2.19
N LYS A 226 -9.30 11.07 -2.96
CA LYS A 226 -10.01 9.81 -3.30
C LYS A 226 -10.45 9.01 -2.09
N GLN A 227 -9.72 9.11 -1.00
CA GLN A 227 -9.95 8.35 0.22
C GLN A 227 -9.55 9.17 1.44
N ILE A 228 -10.40 9.17 2.44
CA ILE A 228 -10.13 9.76 3.75
C ILE A 228 -10.00 8.62 4.75
N LYS A 229 -8.80 8.47 5.35
CA LYS A 229 -8.55 7.46 6.37
C LYS A 229 -8.57 8.07 7.76
N ARG A 230 -9.03 7.27 8.72
CA ARG A 230 -8.97 7.58 10.15
C ARG A 230 -8.32 6.42 10.89
N LEU A 231 -7.57 6.77 11.93
CA LEU A 231 -6.98 5.85 12.89
C LEU A 231 -7.38 6.34 14.28
N SER A 232 -8.05 5.50 15.05
CA SER A 232 -8.57 5.88 16.38
C SER A 232 -9.35 7.20 16.37
N GLY A 233 -10.26 7.38 15.38
CA GLY A 233 -11.08 8.57 15.21
C GLY A 233 -10.39 9.77 14.55
N ARG A 234 -9.07 9.85 14.56
CA ARG A 234 -8.29 10.98 13.99
C ARG A 234 -8.00 10.76 12.51
N ARG A 235 -7.87 11.83 11.73
CA ARG A 235 -7.43 11.76 10.33
C ARG A 235 -6.01 11.23 10.28
N VAL A 236 -5.68 10.41 9.27
CA VAL A 236 -4.36 9.84 9.09
C VAL A 236 -3.91 9.87 7.64
N VAL A 237 -2.64 10.22 7.43
CA VAL A 237 -1.90 9.97 6.21
C VAL A 237 -0.78 8.99 6.56
N THR A 238 -0.76 7.85 5.90
CA THR A 238 0.24 6.81 6.12
C THR A 238 1.29 6.86 5.03
N LEU A 239 2.54 7.09 5.36
CA LEU A 239 3.66 6.90 4.46
C LEU A 239 4.17 5.47 4.59
N GLN A 240 4.25 4.76 3.49
CA GLN A 240 4.75 3.39 3.43
C GLN A 240 6.13 3.41 2.81
N LEU A 241 7.14 3.10 3.61
CA LEU A 241 8.52 2.92 3.17
C LEU A 241 8.82 1.43 3.07
N ARG A 242 9.26 0.99 1.92
CA ARG A 242 9.86 -0.32 1.73
C ARG A 242 11.35 -0.12 1.42
N PRO A 243 12.24 -0.40 2.36
CA PRO A 243 13.67 -0.35 2.10
C PRO A 243 14.09 -1.45 1.13
N HIS A 244 15.17 -1.22 0.39
CA HIS A 244 15.80 -2.23 -0.46
C HIS A 244 16.32 -3.40 0.39
N GLU A 245 16.46 -4.57 -0.19
CA GLU A 245 16.88 -5.79 0.51
C GLU A 245 18.30 -5.70 1.09
N SER A 246 19.16 -4.82 0.54
CA SER A 246 20.53 -4.60 1.02
C SER A 246 20.63 -3.92 2.40
N ILE A 247 19.56 -3.29 2.89
CA ILE A 247 19.54 -2.64 4.21
C ILE A 247 18.67 -3.46 5.14
N SER A 248 19.12 -3.75 6.35
CA SER A 248 18.30 -4.43 7.36
C SER A 248 17.07 -3.60 7.71
N LEU A 249 15.99 -4.26 8.14
CA LEU A 249 14.78 -3.54 8.55
C LEU A 249 15.05 -2.66 9.76
N GLU A 250 15.88 -3.14 10.68
CA GLU A 250 16.28 -2.45 11.90
C GLU A 250 17.08 -1.19 11.59
N ASP A 251 18.09 -1.28 10.72
CA ASP A 251 18.87 -0.11 10.29
C ASP A 251 17.99 0.91 9.56
N ALA A 252 17.05 0.45 8.76
CA ALA A 252 16.09 1.33 8.10
C ALA A 252 15.18 2.06 9.10
N VAL A 253 14.72 1.37 10.15
CA VAL A 253 13.93 1.97 11.24
C VAL A 253 14.76 2.97 12.04
N LEU A 254 15.99 2.61 12.45
CA LEU A 254 16.90 3.50 13.17
C LEU A 254 17.25 4.74 12.35
N LYS A 255 17.58 4.56 11.07
CA LYS A 255 17.85 5.67 10.15
C LYS A 255 16.62 6.58 10.03
N LEU A 256 15.43 6.01 9.89
CA LEU A 256 14.19 6.76 9.80
C LEU A 256 13.89 7.56 11.08
N GLN A 257 14.09 6.94 12.25
CA GLN A 257 13.90 7.61 13.55
C GLN A 257 14.87 8.76 13.74
N ASN A 258 16.17 8.53 13.48
CA ASN A 258 17.21 9.51 13.77
C ASN A 258 17.25 10.65 12.73
N SER A 259 17.12 10.33 11.42
CA SER A 259 17.30 11.31 10.34
C SER A 259 16.00 11.99 9.90
N VAL A 260 14.82 11.40 10.18
CA VAL A 260 13.55 11.95 9.73
C VAL A 260 12.63 12.31 10.89
N ILE A 261 12.33 11.35 11.79
CA ILE A 261 11.29 11.55 12.80
C ILE A 261 11.76 12.52 13.87
N LYS A 262 12.92 12.29 14.51
CA LYS A 262 13.42 13.14 15.60
C LYS A 262 13.59 14.60 15.18
N PRO A 263 14.21 14.94 14.02
CA PRO A 263 14.36 16.33 13.62
C PRO A 263 13.04 17.03 13.29
N LEU A 264 12.06 16.28 12.76
CA LEU A 264 10.77 16.85 12.34
C LEU A 264 9.75 16.88 13.47
N SER A 265 9.81 15.98 14.45
CA SER A 265 8.84 15.91 15.54
C SER A 265 8.78 17.20 16.37
N ASN A 266 9.92 17.88 16.55
CA ASN A 266 10.00 19.14 17.31
C ASN A 266 9.38 20.34 16.55
N ASN A 267 9.20 20.23 15.24
CA ASN A 267 8.70 21.30 14.38
C ASN A 267 7.28 21.03 13.84
N LEU A 268 6.60 20.02 14.38
CA LEU A 268 5.24 19.71 13.95
C LEU A 268 4.23 20.68 14.58
N PRO A 269 3.20 21.10 13.83
CA PRO A 269 2.09 21.85 14.38
C PRO A 269 1.38 21.10 15.51
N ASN A 270 0.86 21.85 16.49
CA ASN A 270 0.12 21.27 17.62
C ASN A 270 -0.99 20.33 17.15
N GLY A 271 -1.07 19.16 17.77
CA GLY A 271 -2.10 18.16 17.47
C GLY A 271 -1.74 17.20 16.35
N ILE A 272 -0.59 17.34 15.69
CA ILE A 272 -0.06 16.34 14.74
C ILE A 272 0.89 15.40 15.48
N SER A 273 0.77 14.10 15.25
CA SER A 273 1.68 13.08 15.76
C SER A 273 2.13 12.12 14.67
N ILE A 274 3.36 11.63 14.81
CA ILE A 274 3.95 10.61 13.92
C ILE A 274 4.14 9.34 14.73
N ASN A 275 3.57 8.23 14.26
CA ASN A 275 3.74 6.92 14.85
C ASN A 275 4.33 5.95 13.82
N LEU A 276 5.24 5.11 14.25
CA LEU A 276 5.74 3.99 13.45
C LEU A 276 4.82 2.78 13.66
N SER A 277 4.48 2.11 12.57
CA SER A 277 3.68 0.89 12.58
C SER A 277 4.10 -0.07 11.46
N GLY A 278 3.36 -1.15 11.29
CA GLY A 278 3.71 -2.20 10.32
C GLY A 278 4.93 -3.00 10.78
N ALA A 279 5.86 -3.25 9.86
CA ALA A 279 7.04 -4.09 10.18
C ALA A 279 7.89 -3.54 11.34
N ALA A 280 7.93 -2.22 11.54
CA ALA A 280 8.66 -1.62 12.64
C ALA A 280 8.06 -1.94 14.01
N SER A 281 6.73 -1.84 14.15
CA SER A 281 6.05 -2.18 15.41
C SER A 281 6.05 -3.68 15.72
N GLU A 282 5.96 -4.51 14.69
CA GLU A 282 6.06 -5.96 14.85
C GLU A 282 7.47 -6.37 15.29
N LEU A 283 8.50 -5.75 14.76
CA LEU A 283 9.88 -5.97 15.18
C LEU A 283 10.05 -5.62 16.67
N GLU A 284 9.60 -4.44 17.09
CA GLU A 284 9.70 -3.99 18.48
C GLU A 284 8.94 -4.91 19.44
N ARG A 285 7.69 -5.26 19.11
CA ARG A 285 6.89 -6.20 19.92
C ARG A 285 7.56 -7.57 20.03
N THR A 286 8.10 -8.07 18.93
CA THR A 286 8.80 -9.35 18.90
C THR A 286 10.05 -9.31 19.78
N TRP A 287 10.85 -8.24 19.70
CA TRP A 287 12.02 -8.05 20.55
C TRP A 287 11.68 -8.06 22.04
N ILE A 288 10.66 -7.31 22.44
CA ILE A 288 10.21 -7.26 23.84
C ILE A 288 9.72 -8.63 24.31
N ALA A 289 8.88 -9.30 23.52
CA ALA A 289 8.37 -10.62 23.85
C ALA A 289 9.48 -11.68 23.94
N MET A 290 10.39 -11.67 22.96
CA MET A 290 11.52 -12.61 22.93
C MET A 290 12.45 -12.42 24.13
N LYS A 291 12.86 -11.16 24.43
CA LYS A 291 13.72 -10.86 25.57
C LYS A 291 13.15 -11.40 26.87
N ASN A 292 11.87 -11.18 27.12
CA ASN A 292 11.24 -11.67 28.35
C ASN A 292 11.14 -13.20 28.38
N ASN A 293 10.74 -13.82 27.28
CA ASN A 293 10.61 -15.28 27.19
C ASN A 293 11.97 -15.98 27.31
N VAL A 294 13.03 -15.41 26.71
CA VAL A 294 14.39 -15.95 26.82
C VAL A 294 14.88 -15.86 28.27
N LEU A 295 14.63 -14.73 28.96
CA LEU A 295 14.97 -14.60 30.38
C LEU A 295 14.27 -15.63 31.26
N ILE A 296 12.97 -15.84 31.05
CA ILE A 296 12.17 -16.84 31.78
C ILE A 296 12.71 -18.25 31.46
N ALA A 297 12.99 -18.55 30.20
CA ALA A 297 13.54 -19.86 29.80
C ALA A 297 14.89 -20.12 30.47
N PHE A 298 15.79 -19.13 30.50
CA PHE A 298 17.07 -19.26 31.22
C PHE A 298 16.88 -19.56 32.70
N PHE A 299 15.96 -18.88 33.36
CA PHE A 299 15.67 -19.08 34.76
C PHE A 299 15.13 -20.49 35.03
N VAL A 300 14.18 -20.94 34.20
CA VAL A 300 13.60 -22.29 34.31
C VAL A 300 14.67 -23.37 34.05
N ILE A 301 15.48 -23.22 33.01
CA ILE A 301 16.58 -24.13 32.68
C ILE A 301 17.58 -24.17 33.84
N PHE A 302 17.97 -23.00 34.37
CA PHE A 302 18.90 -22.94 35.54
C PHE A 302 18.35 -23.67 36.74
N LEU A 303 17.07 -23.49 37.10
CA LEU A 303 16.43 -24.19 38.23
C LEU A 303 16.38 -25.71 37.98
N LEU A 304 16.01 -26.11 36.77
CA LEU A 304 15.92 -27.53 36.43
C LEU A 304 17.28 -28.21 36.50
N LEU A 305 18.33 -27.59 35.94
CA LEU A 305 19.70 -28.09 36.04
C LEU A 305 20.21 -28.09 37.48
N THR A 306 19.84 -27.11 38.29
CA THR A 306 20.20 -27.06 39.72
C THR A 306 19.63 -28.23 40.49
N VAL A 307 18.38 -28.57 40.24
CA VAL A 307 17.75 -29.75 40.85
C VAL A 307 18.41 -31.07 40.37
N LEU A 308 18.66 -31.16 39.06
CA LEU A 308 19.23 -32.36 38.45
C LEU A 308 20.66 -32.63 38.93
N MET A 309 21.49 -31.57 39.00
CA MET A 309 22.91 -31.67 39.36
C MET A 309 23.16 -31.51 40.88
N ARG A 310 22.14 -31.23 41.67
CA ARG A 310 22.24 -30.97 43.11
C ARG A 310 23.36 -29.95 43.47
N SER A 311 23.58 -29.01 42.60
CA SER A 311 24.62 -27.98 42.70
C SER A 311 24.16 -26.69 42.05
N PHE A 312 24.54 -25.52 42.57
CA PHE A 312 24.28 -24.24 41.96
C PHE A 312 25.42 -23.80 41.02
N ILE A 313 26.64 -24.27 41.23
CA ILE A 313 27.82 -23.85 40.49
C ILE A 313 27.83 -24.43 39.07
N LEU A 314 27.56 -25.73 38.94
CA LEU A 314 27.60 -26.45 37.67
C LEU A 314 26.57 -25.88 36.65
N PRO A 315 25.29 -25.71 37.00
CA PRO A 315 24.32 -25.02 36.11
C PRO A 315 24.71 -23.62 35.72
N PHE A 316 25.32 -22.85 36.63
CA PHE A 316 25.78 -21.51 36.35
C PHE A 316 26.87 -21.48 35.26
N VAL A 317 27.83 -22.40 35.31
CA VAL A 317 28.86 -22.57 34.29
C VAL A 317 28.23 -22.95 32.94
N ILE A 318 27.25 -23.86 32.92
CA ILE A 318 26.55 -24.26 31.69
C ILE A 318 25.80 -23.07 31.10
N VAL A 319 25.05 -22.33 31.91
CA VAL A 319 24.25 -21.19 31.43
C VAL A 319 25.14 -20.07 30.87
N ILE A 320 26.36 -19.85 31.38
CA ILE A 320 27.33 -18.88 30.86
C ILE A 320 27.81 -19.26 29.45
N THR A 321 27.81 -20.52 29.05
CA THR A 321 28.20 -20.91 27.69
C THR A 321 27.23 -20.42 26.62
N VAL A 322 25.97 -20.15 26.99
CA VAL A 322 24.94 -19.70 26.03
C VAL A 322 25.21 -18.33 25.45
N PRO A 323 25.54 -17.27 26.22
CA PRO A 323 25.98 -16.00 25.65
C PRO A 323 27.19 -16.13 24.71
N ILE A 324 28.12 -17.02 25.03
CA ILE A 324 29.31 -17.28 24.21
C ILE A 324 28.89 -17.90 22.87
N ALA A 325 27.97 -18.87 22.89
CA ALA A 325 27.41 -19.45 21.66
C ALA A 325 26.64 -18.43 20.83
N GLY A 326 25.87 -17.55 21.49
CA GLY A 326 25.22 -16.40 20.83
C GLY A 326 26.21 -15.47 20.14
N ALA A 327 27.31 -15.14 20.80
CA ALA A 327 28.41 -14.35 20.22
C ALA A 327 29.00 -15.06 18.98
N GLY A 328 29.21 -16.38 19.04
CA GLY A 328 29.65 -17.18 17.90
C GLY A 328 28.65 -17.12 16.73
N GLY A 329 27.37 -17.20 17.01
CA GLY A 329 26.31 -17.05 16.00
C GLY A 329 26.31 -15.68 15.34
N VAL A 330 26.49 -14.58 16.10
CA VAL A 330 26.64 -13.22 15.58
C VAL A 330 27.90 -13.10 14.71
N MET A 331 29.03 -13.65 15.14
CA MET A 331 30.25 -13.68 14.33
C MET A 331 30.05 -14.45 13.04
N GLY A 332 29.37 -15.61 13.07
CA GLY A 332 29.01 -16.36 11.88
C GLY A 332 28.12 -15.54 10.92
N LEU A 333 27.16 -14.78 11.44
CA LEU A 333 26.32 -13.89 10.65
C LEU A 333 27.12 -12.76 10.00
N VAL A 334 28.08 -12.19 10.72
CA VAL A 334 28.98 -11.14 10.18
C VAL A 334 29.82 -11.69 9.04
N VAL A 335 30.37 -12.90 9.19
CA VAL A 335 31.12 -13.57 8.10
C VAL A 335 30.21 -13.87 6.92
N LEU A 336 29.00 -14.40 7.16
CA LEU A 336 28.04 -14.68 6.09
C LEU A 336 27.65 -13.42 5.32
N ASN A 337 27.53 -12.28 5.99
CA ASN A 337 27.19 -11.00 5.38
C ASN A 337 28.29 -10.43 4.49
N GLN A 338 29.50 -11.00 4.49
CA GLN A 338 30.52 -10.67 3.50
C GLN A 338 30.24 -11.31 2.13
N PHE A 339 29.51 -12.40 2.11
CA PHE A 339 29.19 -13.16 0.89
C PHE A 339 27.73 -12.97 0.44
N THR A 340 26.81 -12.88 1.40
CA THR A 340 25.36 -12.72 1.15
C THR A 340 24.77 -11.74 2.15
N THR A 341 23.89 -10.84 1.71
CA THR A 341 23.21 -9.92 2.61
C THR A 341 22.10 -10.64 3.39
N GLN A 342 22.41 -11.14 4.58
CA GLN A 342 21.45 -11.75 5.49
C GLN A 342 21.13 -10.76 6.60
N SER A 343 19.89 -10.30 6.66
CA SER A 343 19.41 -9.39 7.70
C SER A 343 19.19 -10.14 9.02
N LEU A 344 19.37 -9.44 10.14
CA LEU A 344 18.91 -9.92 11.44
C LEU A 344 17.39 -9.79 11.48
N ASP A 345 16.71 -10.81 10.95
CA ASP A 345 15.25 -10.88 10.87
C ASP A 345 14.69 -11.87 11.91
N MET A 346 13.37 -12.04 11.92
CA MET A 346 12.68 -12.92 12.84
C MET A 346 13.13 -14.39 12.71
N LEU A 347 13.51 -14.84 11.51
CA LEU A 347 14.03 -16.19 11.26
C LEU A 347 15.42 -16.37 11.86
N THR A 348 16.30 -15.39 11.69
CA THR A 348 17.64 -15.39 12.26
C THR A 348 17.57 -15.42 13.79
N MET A 349 16.66 -14.63 14.39
CA MET A 349 16.44 -14.65 15.85
C MET A 349 15.91 -16.00 16.33
N LEU A 350 15.01 -16.64 15.59
CA LEU A 350 14.56 -18.00 15.90
C LEU A 350 15.72 -18.99 15.86
N GLY A 351 16.64 -18.85 14.90
CA GLY A 351 17.88 -19.61 14.82
C GLY A 351 18.75 -19.47 16.09
N PHE A 352 18.87 -18.27 16.64
CA PHE A 352 19.58 -18.04 17.91
C PHE A 352 18.91 -18.72 19.11
N ILE A 353 17.57 -18.76 19.16
CA ILE A 353 16.85 -19.47 20.22
C ILE A 353 17.10 -20.97 20.11
N ILE A 354 17.05 -21.53 18.92
CA ILE A 354 17.34 -22.96 18.67
C ILE A 354 18.79 -23.25 19.05
N LEU A 355 19.75 -22.40 18.66
CA LEU A 355 21.16 -22.53 19.03
C LEU A 355 21.35 -22.58 20.56
N THR A 356 20.63 -21.69 21.27
CA THR A 356 20.61 -21.71 22.74
C THR A 356 20.18 -23.05 23.31
N GLY A 357 19.10 -23.64 22.79
CA GLY A 357 18.60 -24.94 23.19
C GLY A 357 19.61 -26.06 22.93
N ILE A 358 20.27 -26.06 21.78
CA ILE A 358 21.29 -27.06 21.42
C ILE A 358 22.48 -26.98 22.35
N VAL A 359 22.98 -25.77 22.64
CA VAL A 359 24.16 -25.57 23.53
C VAL A 359 23.89 -26.03 24.95
N VAL A 360 22.68 -25.81 25.47
CA VAL A 360 22.31 -26.27 26.81
C VAL A 360 22.14 -27.81 26.87
N ASN A 361 21.74 -28.44 25.77
CA ASN A 361 21.49 -29.86 25.70
C ASN A 361 22.73 -30.71 25.40
N ASN A 362 23.83 -30.14 24.95
CA ASN A 362 25.09 -30.79 24.73
C ASN A 362 26.01 -30.72 25.97
#